data_419375e4d437beb00d2fc93f175a05a3
#
_entry.id   419375e4d437beb00d2fc93f175a05a3
#
_cell.length_a   1.000
_cell.length_b   1.000
_cell.length_c   1.000
_cell.angle_alpha   90.00
_cell.angle_beta   90.00
_cell.angle_gamma   90.00
#
_symmetry.space_group_name_H-M   'P 1'
#
loop_
_entity.id
_entity.type
_entity.pdbx_description
1 polymer ?
#
loop_
_entity_poly.entity_id
_entity_poly.type
_entity_poly.pdbx_seq_one_letter_code
_entity_poly.pdbx_strand_id
1 'polypeptide(L)'
;MKALILYSLDSLPTTITALGGDAIAKMLESMGVEVFRFDIWKCINPLFQLQNWINKPNLIVYLGHGANDRLFGQLPLGLVIPLVDVLTDELLRGTITVTYACESGRELGPKAPSRAYFGSVEPYYVALTYPEHDFMADFFETWKVIPQALVQGKTAGEALVMYVGKCTEYINLYGLHLRDWDGAEEFQQFLTQNRDSFKVFGDAGAKL
;
A
#
# COMPACT_ATOMS: atom_id res chain seq x y z
N MET A 1 3.64 -19.52 -0.57
CA MET A 1 3.98 -18.10 -0.30
C MET A 1 2.88 -17.50 0.55
N LYS A 2 3.25 -16.63 1.52
CA LYS A 2 2.32 -16.02 2.47
C LYS A 2 2.36 -14.52 2.39
N ALA A 3 1.19 -13.89 2.40
CA ALA A 3 1.05 -12.44 2.44
C ALA A 3 0.20 -12.00 3.64
N LEU A 4 0.58 -10.90 4.26
CA LEU A 4 -0.16 -10.24 5.33
C LEU A 4 -0.65 -8.88 4.81
N ILE A 5 -1.96 -8.67 4.80
CA ILE A 5 -2.60 -7.43 4.40
C ILE A 5 -3.12 -6.73 5.64
N LEU A 6 -2.64 -5.52 5.87
CA LEU A 6 -2.97 -4.69 7.03
C LEU A 6 -3.72 -3.44 6.55
N TYR A 7 -4.85 -3.12 7.14
CA TYR A 7 -5.57 -1.89 6.86
C TYR A 7 -6.31 -1.35 8.09
N SER A 8 -6.48 -0.04 8.15
CA SER A 8 -7.25 0.65 9.19
C SER A 8 -8.61 1.11 8.65
N LEU A 9 -9.56 1.43 9.54
CA LEU A 9 -10.93 1.82 9.20
C LEU A 9 -11.43 2.97 10.11
N ASP A 10 -10.57 3.92 10.43
CA ASP A 10 -10.83 5.01 11.38
C ASP A 10 -11.40 6.29 10.75
N SER A 11 -11.38 6.36 9.43
CA SER A 11 -11.83 7.53 8.67
C SER A 11 -12.36 7.11 7.29
N LEU A 12 -12.99 8.04 6.56
CA LEU A 12 -13.44 7.76 5.20
C LEU A 12 -12.29 7.37 4.26
N PRO A 13 -11.13 8.03 4.25
CA PRO A 13 -9.99 7.59 3.44
C PRO A 13 -9.54 6.17 3.77
N THR A 14 -9.49 5.79 5.05
CA THR A 14 -9.07 4.44 5.45
C THR A 14 -10.13 3.38 5.15
N THR A 15 -11.41 3.74 5.11
CA THR A 15 -12.47 2.85 4.60
C THR A 15 -12.22 2.50 3.13
N ILE A 16 -11.83 3.47 2.31
CA ILE A 16 -11.46 3.25 0.90
C ILE A 16 -10.20 2.39 0.80
N THR A 17 -9.19 2.66 1.61
CA THR A 17 -7.97 1.84 1.62
C THR A 17 -8.25 0.40 2.04
N ALA A 18 -9.21 0.16 2.93
CA ALA A 18 -9.63 -1.19 3.31
C ALA A 18 -10.31 -1.94 2.15
N LEU A 19 -11.15 -1.27 1.37
CA LEU A 19 -11.72 -1.85 0.14
C LEU A 19 -10.62 -2.22 -0.86
N GLY A 20 -9.63 -1.34 -1.04
CA GLY A 20 -8.44 -1.62 -1.85
C GLY A 20 -7.62 -2.79 -1.31
N GLY A 21 -7.45 -2.88 0.01
CA GLY A 21 -6.79 -4.00 0.69
C GLY A 21 -7.51 -5.32 0.43
N ASP A 22 -8.84 -5.34 0.48
CA ASP A 22 -9.64 -6.53 0.14
C ASP A 22 -9.52 -6.91 -1.34
N ALA A 23 -9.48 -5.93 -2.23
CA ALA A 23 -9.25 -6.17 -3.66
C ALA A 23 -7.86 -6.78 -3.93
N ILE A 24 -6.81 -6.29 -3.26
CA ILE A 24 -5.46 -6.87 -3.33
C ILE A 24 -5.48 -8.31 -2.77
N ALA A 25 -6.11 -8.53 -1.62
CA ALA A 25 -6.20 -9.84 -0.99
C ALA A 25 -6.86 -10.87 -1.91
N LYS A 26 -8.03 -10.54 -2.49
CA LYS A 26 -8.74 -11.41 -3.45
C LYS A 26 -7.89 -11.72 -4.68
N MET A 27 -7.19 -10.73 -5.22
CA MET A 27 -6.27 -10.93 -6.35
C MET A 27 -5.14 -11.89 -5.97
N LEU A 28 -4.48 -11.71 -4.82
CA LEU A 28 -3.41 -12.59 -4.37
C LEU A 28 -3.89 -14.03 -4.10
N GLU A 29 -5.07 -14.19 -3.50
CA GLU A 29 -5.71 -15.51 -3.29
C GLU A 29 -5.97 -16.22 -4.63
N SER A 30 -6.44 -15.50 -5.64
CA SER A 30 -6.66 -16.05 -6.99
C SER A 30 -5.36 -16.51 -7.67
N MET A 31 -4.21 -15.97 -7.22
CA MET A 31 -2.87 -16.37 -7.66
C MET A 31 -2.24 -17.49 -6.80
N GLY A 32 -3.00 -18.06 -5.87
CA GLY A 32 -2.56 -19.16 -5.01
C GLY A 32 -1.68 -18.73 -3.82
N VAL A 33 -1.74 -17.46 -3.43
CA VAL A 33 -1.08 -16.93 -2.23
C VAL A 33 -1.95 -17.18 -1.00
N GLU A 34 -1.38 -17.68 0.09
CA GLU A 34 -2.03 -17.73 1.39
C GLU A 34 -2.07 -16.33 2.00
N VAL A 35 -3.27 -15.75 2.13
CA VAL A 35 -3.45 -14.36 2.56
C VAL A 35 -4.04 -14.29 3.96
N PHE A 36 -3.40 -13.52 4.83
CA PHE A 36 -3.89 -13.17 6.16
C PHE A 36 -4.32 -11.71 6.16
N ARG A 37 -5.60 -11.45 6.49
CA ARG A 37 -6.17 -10.10 6.56
C ARG A 37 -6.21 -9.63 7.99
N PHE A 38 -5.73 -8.41 8.21
CA PHE A 38 -5.73 -7.73 9.50
C PHE A 38 -6.50 -6.42 9.40
N ASP A 39 -7.72 -6.47 9.89
CA ASP A 39 -8.62 -5.33 9.97
C ASP A 39 -8.52 -4.60 11.32
N ILE A 40 -9.28 -3.53 11.46
CA ILE A 40 -9.37 -2.54 12.54
C ILE A 40 -8.94 -3.04 13.93
N TRP A 41 -9.53 -4.15 14.38
CA TRP A 41 -9.39 -4.63 15.74
C TRP A 41 -8.08 -5.38 15.99
N LYS A 42 -7.38 -5.72 14.94
CA LYS A 42 -6.17 -6.55 14.93
C LYS A 42 -4.94 -5.75 14.51
N CYS A 43 -5.13 -4.55 13.93
CA CYS A 43 -4.05 -3.71 13.45
C CYS A 43 -3.40 -2.92 14.61
N ILE A 44 -2.95 -3.65 15.63
CA ILE A 44 -2.19 -3.14 16.77
C ILE A 44 -0.87 -3.87 16.88
N ASN A 45 0.16 -3.18 17.37
CA ASN A 45 1.54 -3.70 17.40
C ASN A 45 1.66 -5.10 18.01
N PRO A 46 1.11 -5.43 19.21
CA PRO A 46 1.25 -6.77 19.79
C PRO A 46 0.61 -7.87 18.95
N LEU A 47 -0.54 -7.61 18.32
CA LEU A 47 -1.19 -8.61 17.45
C LEU A 47 -0.46 -8.76 16.13
N PHE A 48 0.06 -7.66 15.58
CA PHE A 48 0.91 -7.70 14.39
C PHE A 48 2.19 -8.51 14.65
N GLN A 49 2.87 -8.30 15.79
CA GLN A 49 4.02 -9.11 16.21
C GLN A 49 3.68 -10.59 16.26
N LEU A 50 2.59 -10.93 16.94
CA LEU A 50 2.15 -12.32 17.08
C LEU A 50 1.87 -12.96 15.71
N GLN A 51 1.17 -12.26 14.83
CA GLN A 51 0.82 -12.77 13.50
C GLN A 51 2.04 -12.89 12.60
N ASN A 52 2.95 -11.92 12.65
CA ASN A 52 4.20 -11.98 11.91
C ASN A 52 5.05 -13.17 12.36
N TRP A 53 5.11 -13.41 13.67
CA TRP A 53 5.83 -14.55 14.23
C TRP A 53 5.21 -15.90 13.84
N ILE A 54 3.87 -16.03 13.90
CA ILE A 54 3.15 -17.27 13.57
C ILE A 54 3.20 -17.55 12.06
N ASN A 55 2.87 -16.57 11.25
CA ASN A 55 2.63 -16.75 9.81
C ASN A 55 3.90 -16.59 8.99
N LYS A 56 4.89 -15.82 9.45
CA LYS A 56 6.16 -15.55 8.75
C LYS A 56 5.90 -15.13 7.28
N PRO A 57 5.19 -14.03 7.04
CA PRO A 57 4.83 -13.61 5.69
C PRO A 57 6.09 -13.27 4.88
N ASN A 58 6.04 -13.53 3.58
CA ASN A 58 7.06 -13.08 2.65
C ASN A 58 6.77 -11.65 2.15
N LEU A 59 5.47 -11.32 2.07
CA LEU A 59 4.95 -10.04 1.63
C LEU A 59 4.07 -9.43 2.72
N ILE A 60 4.32 -8.17 3.04
CA ILE A 60 3.44 -7.34 3.87
C ILE A 60 2.90 -6.21 2.99
N VAL A 61 1.58 -6.02 2.97
CA VAL A 61 0.95 -4.87 2.33
C VAL A 61 0.17 -4.11 3.40
N TYR A 62 0.49 -2.84 3.55
CA TYR A 62 -0.17 -1.94 4.49
C TYR A 62 -0.89 -0.83 3.74
N LEU A 63 -2.15 -0.58 4.12
CA LEU A 63 -2.97 0.50 3.59
C LEU A 63 -3.60 1.26 4.76
N GLY A 64 -3.26 2.54 4.90
CA GLY A 64 -3.77 3.34 6.02
C GLY A 64 -2.97 4.61 6.26
N HIS A 65 -3.05 5.13 7.48
CA HIS A 65 -2.30 6.31 7.85
C HIS A 65 -0.82 6.04 8.07
N GLY A 66 0.01 6.98 7.62
CA GLY A 66 1.44 6.97 7.83
C GLY A 66 1.97 8.35 8.20
N ALA A 67 3.19 8.37 8.69
CA ALA A 67 4.02 9.55 8.89
C ALA A 67 5.47 9.19 8.54
N ASN A 68 6.37 10.17 8.59
CA ASN A 68 7.78 9.99 8.19
C ASN A 68 8.42 8.73 8.75
N ASP A 69 8.21 8.47 10.04
CA ASP A 69 8.91 7.48 10.85
C ASP A 69 8.05 6.27 11.25
N ARG A 70 6.76 6.22 10.83
CA ARG A 70 5.83 5.21 11.32
C ARG A 70 4.64 4.92 10.44
N LEU A 71 4.06 3.73 10.65
CA LEU A 71 2.73 3.32 10.21
C LEU A 71 1.80 3.29 11.43
N PHE A 72 0.54 3.64 11.25
CA PHE A 72 -0.43 3.68 12.34
C PHE A 72 -1.38 2.49 12.30
N GLY A 73 -1.62 1.93 13.47
CA GLY A 73 -2.74 1.02 13.72
C GLY A 73 -3.87 1.73 14.44
N GLN A 74 -4.91 0.99 14.74
CA GLN A 74 -6.09 1.53 15.39
C GLN A 74 -6.53 0.66 16.58
N LEU A 75 -6.82 1.31 17.69
CA LEU A 75 -7.52 0.71 18.83
C LEU A 75 -9.03 0.88 18.68
N PRO A 76 -9.83 0.08 19.43
CA PRO A 76 -11.26 0.36 19.61
C PRO A 76 -11.49 1.83 19.99
N LEU A 77 -12.63 2.39 19.57
CA LEU A 77 -13.00 3.80 19.76
C LEU A 77 -12.22 4.81 18.90
N GLY A 78 -11.54 4.36 17.85
CA GLY A 78 -10.88 5.25 16.87
C GLY A 78 -9.54 5.83 17.32
N LEU A 79 -8.97 5.34 18.41
CA LEU A 79 -7.65 5.78 18.84
C LEU A 79 -6.56 5.26 17.89
N VAL A 80 -5.84 6.17 17.27
CA VAL A 80 -4.73 5.87 16.37
C VAL A 80 -3.44 5.72 17.18
N ILE A 81 -2.73 4.62 16.97
CA ILE A 81 -1.48 4.29 17.67
C ILE A 81 -0.42 3.83 16.68
N PRO A 82 0.89 3.94 16.99
CA PRO A 82 1.93 3.35 16.16
C PRO A 82 1.75 1.83 16.04
N LEU A 83 1.73 1.33 14.81
CA LEU A 83 1.75 -0.09 14.48
C LEU A 83 3.19 -0.58 14.29
N VAL A 84 3.94 0.16 13.47
CA VAL A 84 5.38 -0.01 13.21
C VAL A 84 5.99 1.37 13.16
N ASP A 85 7.13 1.54 13.80
CA ASP A 85 7.95 2.75 13.75
C ASP A 85 9.44 2.38 13.65
N VAL A 86 10.31 3.36 13.55
CA VAL A 86 11.76 3.15 13.44
C VAL A 86 12.39 2.45 14.66
N LEU A 87 11.66 2.26 15.75
CA LEU A 87 12.09 1.49 16.93
C LEU A 87 11.55 0.05 16.91
N THR A 88 10.50 -0.21 16.15
CA THR A 88 9.84 -1.51 16.05
C THR A 88 9.87 -2.10 14.64
N ASP A 89 10.69 -1.54 13.75
CA ASP A 89 10.84 -1.92 12.35
C ASP A 89 11.36 -3.35 12.14
N GLU A 90 11.98 -3.95 13.18
CA GLU A 90 12.36 -5.38 13.19
C GLU A 90 11.23 -6.31 12.79
N LEU A 91 9.98 -5.89 12.96
CA LEU A 91 8.79 -6.61 12.51
C LEU A 91 8.72 -6.77 10.98
N LEU A 92 9.44 -5.96 10.24
CA LEU A 92 9.51 -5.99 8.78
C LEU A 92 10.68 -6.82 8.26
N ARG A 93 11.53 -7.36 9.17
CA ARG A 93 12.77 -8.05 8.81
C ARG A 93 12.54 -9.21 7.85
N GLY A 94 13.28 -9.18 6.75
CA GLY A 94 13.30 -10.28 5.77
C GLY A 94 12.07 -10.35 4.84
N THR A 95 11.10 -9.45 5.00
CA THR A 95 9.92 -9.35 4.14
C THR A 95 10.16 -8.42 2.95
N ILE A 96 9.29 -8.47 1.95
CA ILE A 96 9.06 -7.34 1.05
C ILE A 96 7.82 -6.62 1.58
N THR A 97 7.95 -5.32 1.83
CA THR A 97 6.89 -4.50 2.43
C THR A 97 6.42 -3.43 1.45
N VAL A 98 5.11 -3.34 1.24
CA VAL A 98 4.47 -2.34 0.37
C VAL A 98 3.53 -1.50 1.22
N THR A 99 3.72 -0.17 1.25
CA THR A 99 2.91 0.72 2.09
C THR A 99 2.25 1.81 1.26
N TYR A 100 0.93 1.79 1.22
CA TYR A 100 0.10 2.85 0.63
C TYR A 100 -0.34 3.80 1.76
N ALA A 101 0.62 4.63 2.20
CA ALA A 101 0.48 5.51 3.36
C ALA A 101 1.32 6.78 3.18
N CYS A 102 0.86 7.88 3.75
CA CYS A 102 1.56 9.16 3.69
C CYS A 102 2.98 9.06 4.27
N GLU A 103 3.95 9.62 3.57
CA GLU A 103 5.33 9.89 4.02
C GLU A 103 6.11 8.71 4.59
N SER A 104 5.55 7.49 4.56
CA SER A 104 6.15 6.27 5.12
C SER A 104 7.51 5.90 4.50
N GLY A 105 7.84 6.47 3.36
CA GLY A 105 9.14 6.34 2.69
C GLY A 105 10.23 7.29 3.17
N ARG A 106 9.92 8.34 3.97
CA ARG A 106 10.91 9.36 4.33
C ARG A 106 11.98 8.86 5.31
N GLU A 107 11.55 8.32 6.44
CA GLU A 107 12.46 7.82 7.47
C GLU A 107 12.34 6.32 7.71
N LEU A 108 11.10 5.81 7.76
CA LEU A 108 10.88 4.39 7.98
C LEU A 108 11.41 3.57 6.79
N GLY A 109 11.13 3.97 5.55
CA GLY A 109 11.57 3.25 4.37
C GLY A 109 13.08 2.99 4.31
N PRO A 110 13.95 4.01 4.42
CA PRO A 110 15.40 3.83 4.40
C PRO A 110 15.96 3.02 5.57
N LYS A 111 15.27 2.97 6.71
CA LYS A 111 15.70 2.28 7.94
C LYS A 111 15.12 0.87 8.06
N ALA A 112 14.00 0.60 7.39
CA ALA A 112 13.30 -0.68 7.51
C ALA A 112 14.20 -1.87 7.14
N PRO A 113 14.27 -2.92 7.98
CA PRO A 113 15.08 -4.10 7.70
C PRO A 113 14.40 -5.07 6.71
N SER A 114 13.42 -4.59 5.99
CA SER A 114 12.80 -5.28 4.86
C SER A 114 13.84 -5.57 3.78
N ARG A 115 13.67 -6.64 3.04
CA ARG A 115 14.49 -6.91 1.83
C ARG A 115 14.27 -5.81 0.78
N ALA A 116 13.03 -5.40 0.61
CA ALA A 116 12.66 -4.18 -0.11
C ALA A 116 11.44 -3.56 0.58
N TYR A 117 11.42 -2.23 0.66
CA TYR A 117 10.33 -1.45 1.22
C TYR A 117 9.84 -0.45 0.19
N PHE A 118 8.54 -0.47 -0.09
CA PHE A 118 7.87 0.50 -0.96
C PHE A 118 7.06 1.47 -0.10
N GLY A 119 7.23 2.76 -0.34
CA GLY A 119 6.49 3.80 0.38
C GLY A 119 6.56 5.16 -0.29
N SER A 120 5.64 6.04 0.06
CA SER A 120 5.61 7.41 -0.43
C SER A 120 6.52 8.30 0.41
N VAL A 121 7.27 9.20 -0.23
CA VAL A 121 8.07 10.24 0.44
C VAL A 121 7.29 11.55 0.62
N GLU A 122 6.06 11.61 0.13
CA GLU A 122 5.14 12.74 0.24
C GLU A 122 3.77 12.26 0.73
N PRO A 123 2.79 13.14 0.98
CA PRO A 123 1.42 12.74 1.23
C PRO A 123 0.90 11.81 0.12
N TYR A 124 0.24 10.73 0.51
CA TYR A 124 -0.35 9.75 -0.39
C TYR A 124 -1.86 9.99 -0.49
N TYR A 125 -2.34 10.28 -1.69
CA TYR A 125 -3.73 10.64 -1.92
C TYR A 125 -4.58 9.42 -2.30
N VAL A 126 -5.85 9.51 -1.92
CA VAL A 126 -6.86 8.48 -2.21
C VAL A 126 -8.05 9.17 -2.86
N ALA A 127 -8.49 8.70 -4.03
CA ALA A 127 -9.66 9.24 -4.69
C ALA A 127 -10.95 8.80 -4.01
N LEU A 128 -11.92 9.70 -3.97
CA LEU A 128 -13.30 9.41 -3.62
C LEU A 128 -14.07 8.97 -4.88
N THR A 129 -15.21 8.33 -4.68
CA THR A 129 -16.13 8.01 -5.78
C THR A 129 -16.90 9.26 -6.19
N TYR A 130 -16.96 9.47 -7.50
CA TYR A 130 -17.81 10.50 -8.13
C TYR A 130 -19.00 9.83 -8.82
N PRO A 131 -20.17 10.50 -8.95
CA PRO A 131 -21.37 9.90 -9.51
C PRO A 131 -21.21 9.36 -10.93
N GLU A 132 -20.34 10.01 -11.71
CA GLU A 132 -20.17 9.73 -13.14
C GLU A 132 -19.16 8.62 -13.42
N HIS A 133 -18.25 8.36 -12.47
CA HIS A 133 -17.20 7.36 -12.67
C HIS A 133 -16.65 6.82 -11.33
N ASP A 134 -16.36 5.54 -11.30
CA ASP A 134 -15.76 4.88 -10.15
C ASP A 134 -14.22 5.03 -10.18
N PHE A 135 -13.74 6.20 -9.80
CA PHE A 135 -12.30 6.47 -9.67
C PHE A 135 -11.61 5.54 -8.64
N MET A 136 -12.34 5.02 -7.66
CA MET A 136 -11.78 4.07 -6.70
C MET A 136 -11.35 2.77 -7.37
N ALA A 137 -12.13 2.27 -8.34
CA ALA A 137 -11.77 1.05 -9.05
C ALA A 137 -10.41 1.19 -9.74
N ASP A 138 -10.16 2.32 -10.39
CA ASP A 138 -8.90 2.60 -11.08
C ASP A 138 -7.74 2.77 -10.10
N PHE A 139 -7.97 3.39 -8.92
CA PHE A 139 -6.98 3.39 -7.85
C PHE A 139 -6.62 1.99 -7.39
N PHE A 140 -7.61 1.13 -7.19
CA PHE A 140 -7.37 -0.25 -6.77
C PHE A 140 -6.56 -1.03 -7.82
N GLU A 141 -6.78 -0.75 -9.11
CA GLU A 141 -5.94 -1.34 -10.16
C GLU A 141 -4.47 -0.89 -10.05
N THR A 142 -4.19 0.38 -9.70
CA THR A 142 -2.80 0.81 -9.47
C THR A 142 -2.18 0.13 -8.24
N TRP A 143 -2.94 -0.04 -7.15
CA TRP A 143 -2.44 -0.67 -5.92
C TRP A 143 -2.16 -2.16 -6.06
N LYS A 144 -2.85 -2.86 -6.95
CA LYS A 144 -2.62 -4.28 -7.23
C LYS A 144 -1.28 -4.53 -7.93
N VAL A 145 -0.75 -3.55 -8.67
CA VAL A 145 0.39 -3.76 -9.59
C VAL A 145 1.62 -4.30 -8.88
N ILE A 146 2.06 -3.66 -7.78
CA ILE A 146 3.29 -4.09 -7.08
C ILE A 146 3.13 -5.49 -6.48
N PRO A 147 2.09 -5.77 -5.65
CA PRO A 147 1.90 -7.11 -5.11
C PRO A 147 1.79 -8.19 -6.20
N GLN A 148 1.06 -7.91 -7.28
CA GLN A 148 0.91 -8.83 -8.41
C GLN A 148 2.23 -9.12 -9.11
N ALA A 149 3.01 -8.08 -9.43
CA ALA A 149 4.30 -8.22 -10.10
C ALA A 149 5.28 -9.05 -9.26
N LEU A 150 5.33 -8.78 -7.95
CA LEU A 150 6.18 -9.53 -7.03
C LEU A 150 5.82 -11.02 -7.00
N VAL A 151 4.51 -11.35 -6.95
CA VAL A 151 4.03 -12.74 -6.99
C VAL A 151 4.35 -13.42 -8.33
N GLN A 152 4.37 -12.67 -9.41
CA GLN A 152 4.79 -13.14 -10.74
C GLN A 152 6.31 -13.29 -10.88
N GLY A 153 7.08 -13.12 -9.80
CA GLY A 153 8.54 -13.28 -9.78
C GLY A 153 9.34 -12.08 -10.30
N LYS A 154 8.71 -10.93 -10.46
CA LYS A 154 9.41 -9.68 -10.78
C LYS A 154 10.24 -9.21 -9.59
N THR A 155 11.34 -8.50 -9.87
CA THR A 155 12.10 -7.82 -8.82
C THR A 155 11.35 -6.62 -8.27
N ALA A 156 11.74 -6.14 -7.09
CA ALA A 156 11.17 -4.94 -6.50
C ALA A 156 11.30 -3.71 -7.42
N GLY A 157 12.45 -3.55 -8.08
CA GLY A 157 12.66 -2.48 -9.06
C GLY A 157 11.73 -2.58 -10.27
N GLU A 158 11.58 -3.80 -10.86
CA GLU A 158 10.64 -4.03 -11.96
C GLU A 158 9.19 -3.76 -11.54
N ALA A 159 8.80 -4.18 -10.34
CA ALA A 159 7.45 -3.94 -9.81
C ALA A 159 7.16 -2.44 -9.67
N LEU A 160 8.14 -1.64 -9.21
CA LEU A 160 8.00 -0.18 -9.16
C LEU A 160 7.83 0.43 -10.56
N VAL A 161 8.62 0.00 -11.54
CA VAL A 161 8.49 0.46 -12.94
C VAL A 161 7.10 0.16 -13.49
N MET A 162 6.56 -1.03 -13.23
CA MET A 162 5.20 -1.41 -13.64
C MET A 162 4.14 -0.52 -12.97
N TYR A 163 4.29 -0.21 -11.68
CA TYR A 163 3.41 0.71 -10.96
C TYR A 163 3.42 2.11 -11.58
N VAL A 164 4.61 2.67 -11.82
CA VAL A 164 4.79 3.97 -12.48
C VAL A 164 4.13 3.98 -13.87
N GLY A 165 4.31 2.90 -14.63
CA GLY A 165 3.66 2.71 -15.93
C GLY A 165 2.14 2.72 -15.85
N LYS A 166 1.58 1.98 -14.88
CA LYS A 166 0.12 1.92 -14.68
C LYS A 166 -0.48 3.25 -14.24
N CYS A 167 0.18 3.96 -13.32
CA CYS A 167 -0.24 5.31 -12.96
C CYS A 167 -0.20 6.25 -14.18
N THR A 168 0.86 6.17 -15.01
CA THR A 168 0.98 7.00 -16.21
C THR A 168 -0.10 6.69 -17.24
N GLU A 169 -0.50 5.42 -17.40
CA GLU A 169 -1.64 5.02 -18.25
C GLU A 169 -2.92 5.74 -17.83
N TYR A 170 -3.26 5.71 -16.54
CA TYR A 170 -4.46 6.40 -16.03
C TYR A 170 -4.32 7.92 -16.08
N ILE A 171 -3.16 8.50 -15.76
CA ILE A 171 -2.92 9.95 -15.90
C ILE A 171 -3.23 10.41 -17.34
N ASN A 172 -2.78 9.66 -18.34
CA ASN A 172 -3.05 9.96 -19.75
C ASN A 172 -4.53 9.77 -20.10
N LEU A 173 -5.17 8.69 -19.61
CA LEU A 173 -6.58 8.43 -19.83
C LEU A 173 -7.43 9.60 -19.34
N TYR A 174 -7.23 10.05 -18.10
CA TYR A 174 -7.99 11.14 -17.50
C TYR A 174 -7.63 12.51 -18.09
N GLY A 175 -6.38 12.72 -18.48
CA GLY A 175 -5.95 13.98 -19.07
C GLY A 175 -6.34 14.16 -20.54
N LEU A 176 -6.48 13.09 -21.30
CA LEU A 176 -6.73 13.14 -22.75
C LEU A 176 -8.14 12.73 -23.14
N HIS A 177 -8.69 11.71 -22.50
CA HIS A 177 -9.95 11.10 -22.91
C HIS A 177 -11.12 11.41 -21.99
N LEU A 178 -10.86 11.61 -20.71
CA LEU A 178 -11.88 11.82 -19.69
C LEU A 178 -11.76 13.20 -19.00
N ARG A 179 -11.05 14.13 -19.62
CA ARG A 179 -10.78 15.47 -19.05
C ARG A 179 -12.04 16.28 -18.71
N ASP A 180 -13.14 16.00 -19.41
CA ASP A 180 -14.40 16.73 -19.22
C ASP A 180 -15.28 16.10 -18.11
N TRP A 181 -14.82 14.99 -17.51
CA TRP A 181 -15.52 14.36 -16.40
C TRP A 181 -15.24 15.11 -15.10
N ASP A 182 -16.28 15.25 -14.29
CA ASP A 182 -16.13 15.89 -12.97
C ASP A 182 -15.12 15.10 -12.10
N GLY A 183 -14.16 15.80 -11.52
CA GLY A 183 -13.08 15.21 -10.72
C GLY A 183 -11.91 14.58 -11.51
N ALA A 184 -11.95 14.55 -12.84
CA ALA A 184 -10.88 13.94 -13.64
C ALA A 184 -9.52 14.63 -13.45
N GLU A 185 -9.51 15.97 -13.36
CA GLU A 185 -8.28 16.75 -13.11
C GLU A 185 -7.71 16.44 -11.72
N GLU A 186 -8.55 16.44 -10.70
CA GLU A 186 -8.13 16.12 -9.32
C GLU A 186 -7.58 14.69 -9.23
N PHE A 187 -8.23 13.73 -9.86
CA PHE A 187 -7.78 12.35 -9.92
C PHE A 187 -6.42 12.22 -10.63
N GLN A 188 -6.23 12.93 -11.74
CA GLN A 188 -4.95 12.99 -12.45
C GLN A 188 -3.84 13.57 -11.56
N GLN A 189 -4.13 14.64 -10.81
CA GLN A 189 -3.18 15.25 -9.87
C GLN A 189 -2.80 14.27 -8.76
N PHE A 190 -3.76 13.57 -8.16
CA PHE A 190 -3.51 12.56 -7.12
C PHE A 190 -2.65 11.42 -7.63
N LEU A 191 -2.95 10.87 -8.81
CA LEU A 191 -2.13 9.82 -9.40
C LEU A 191 -0.72 10.30 -9.74
N THR A 192 -0.57 11.53 -10.23
CA THR A 192 0.73 12.13 -10.52
C THR A 192 1.56 12.25 -9.25
N GLN A 193 0.99 12.80 -8.18
CA GLN A 193 1.65 12.93 -6.88
C GLN A 193 2.05 11.55 -6.33
N ASN A 194 1.12 10.59 -6.33
CA ASN A 194 1.39 9.24 -5.82
C ASN A 194 2.49 8.55 -6.64
N ARG A 195 2.45 8.63 -7.97
CA ARG A 195 3.47 8.06 -8.86
C ARG A 195 4.86 8.64 -8.58
N ASP A 196 4.96 9.95 -8.48
CA ASP A 196 6.24 10.65 -8.42
C ASP A 196 6.88 10.55 -7.02
N SER A 197 6.06 10.40 -5.99
CA SER A 197 6.51 10.27 -4.60
C SER A 197 6.79 8.83 -4.17
N PHE A 198 6.29 7.82 -4.89
CA PHE A 198 6.43 6.42 -4.50
C PHE A 198 7.83 5.89 -4.86
N LYS A 199 8.51 5.26 -3.89
CA LYS A 199 9.90 4.81 -4.01
C LYS A 199 10.05 3.39 -3.48
N VAL A 200 11.14 2.73 -3.90
CA VAL A 200 11.62 1.48 -3.30
C VAL A 200 12.94 1.74 -2.57
N PHE A 201 13.06 1.19 -1.37
CA PHE A 201 14.24 1.24 -0.52
C PHE A 201 14.73 -0.19 -0.26
N GLY A 202 16.03 -0.34 0.05
CA GLY A 202 16.67 -1.64 0.22
C GLY A 202 17.09 -2.27 -1.12
N ASP A 203 16.90 -3.57 -1.27
CA ASP A 203 17.34 -4.31 -2.46
C ASP A 203 16.30 -4.24 -3.59
N ALA A 204 16.57 -3.44 -4.60
CA ALA A 204 15.73 -3.36 -5.81
C ALA A 204 15.71 -4.68 -6.63
N GLY A 205 16.68 -5.57 -6.43
CA GLY A 205 16.74 -6.91 -7.02
C GLY A 205 15.96 -7.96 -6.24
N ALA A 206 15.42 -7.63 -5.06
CA ALA A 206 14.69 -8.56 -4.23
C ALA A 206 13.46 -9.14 -4.95
N LYS A 207 13.23 -10.45 -4.75
CA LYS A 207 12.08 -11.22 -5.23
C LYS A 207 11.39 -11.92 -4.05
N LEU A 208 10.09 -12.24 -4.18
CA LEU A 208 9.38 -13.06 -3.20
C LEU A 208 9.86 -14.50 -3.19
#